data_2c01c0efc695f14ef9ffe4c2348e7c58
#
_entry.id   2c01c0efc695f14ef9ffe4c2348e7c58
#
_cell.length_a   1.000
_cell.length_b   1.000
_cell.length_c   1.000
_cell.angle_alpha   90.00
_cell.angle_beta   90.00
_cell.angle_gamma   90.00
#
_symmetry.space_group_name_H-M   'P 1'
#
loop_
_entity.id
_entity.type
_entity.pdbx_description
1 polymer ?
#
loop_
_entity_poly.entity_id
_entity_poly.type
_entity_poly.pdbx_seq_one_letter_code
_entity_poly.pdbx_strand_id
1 'polypeptide(L)'
;VGRDAMSPEQAIAQVFGLYEQHGTADYIGEPVSQIEHMSQAAQLAMAEGFDDEVVLAAFFHDIGHLCGQGGANMGGYGVVSHERLGADYLRRAGFSERLAKLVEYHVQAKRYLTFSQPDYYARLSQASRRTLGYQGGVMSAEEARAFEQDSLYAVSLRMRHWDEQAKQTQVPVLDLQLLKAMAARLLAA
;
A
#
# COMPACT_ATOMS: atom_id res chain seq x y z
N VAL A 1 -20.30 -5.56 25.31
CA VAL A 1 -21.14 -4.88 24.31
C VAL A 1 -20.32 -4.87 23.04
N GLY A 2 -20.63 -5.79 22.09
CA GLY A 2 -19.95 -5.87 20.81
C GLY A 2 -20.15 -4.56 20.05
N ARG A 3 -19.06 -3.99 19.55
CA ARG A 3 -19.18 -2.95 18.53
C ARG A 3 -19.77 -3.65 17.31
N ASP A 4 -20.95 -3.22 16.88
CA ASP A 4 -21.54 -3.73 15.67
C ASP A 4 -20.52 -3.59 14.53
N ALA A 5 -20.33 -4.70 13.79
CA ALA A 5 -19.44 -4.70 12.63
C ALA A 5 -19.93 -3.64 11.63
N MET A 6 -18.98 -2.90 11.06
CA MET A 6 -19.27 -1.88 10.06
C MET A 6 -19.93 -2.53 8.83
N SER A 7 -20.99 -1.91 8.31
CA SER A 7 -21.60 -2.39 7.06
C SER A 7 -20.66 -2.16 5.87
N PRO A 8 -20.80 -2.92 4.78
CA PRO A 8 -20.01 -2.68 3.56
C PRO A 8 -20.10 -1.23 3.06
N GLU A 9 -21.29 -0.64 3.09
CA GLU A 9 -21.50 0.75 2.68
C GLU A 9 -20.75 1.74 3.57
N GLN A 10 -20.79 1.52 4.88
CA GLN A 10 -20.04 2.33 5.84
C GLN A 10 -18.53 2.21 5.64
N ALA A 11 -18.04 0.99 5.41
CA ALA A 11 -16.63 0.72 5.16
C ALA A 11 -16.15 1.44 3.90
N ILE A 12 -16.89 1.35 2.80
CA ILE A 12 -16.57 2.02 1.55
C ILE A 12 -16.55 3.53 1.73
N ALA A 13 -17.57 4.09 2.39
CA ALA A 13 -17.65 5.52 2.64
C ALA A 13 -16.45 6.02 3.45
N GLN A 14 -16.04 5.29 4.49
CA GLN A 14 -14.91 5.68 5.33
C GLN A 14 -13.58 5.56 4.60
N VAL A 15 -13.33 4.41 3.97
CA VAL A 15 -12.04 4.13 3.31
C VAL A 15 -11.82 5.08 2.13
N PHE A 16 -12.79 5.20 1.24
CA PHE A 16 -12.67 6.09 0.08
C PHE A 16 -12.79 7.56 0.47
N GLY A 17 -13.47 7.87 1.58
CA GLY A 17 -13.51 9.22 2.16
C GLY A 17 -12.13 9.76 2.51
N LEU A 18 -11.18 8.91 2.91
CA LEU A 18 -9.80 9.32 3.14
C LEU A 18 -9.14 9.84 1.85
N TYR A 19 -9.37 9.19 0.73
CA TYR A 19 -8.86 9.64 -0.57
C TYR A 19 -9.51 10.95 -1.02
N GLU A 20 -10.81 11.10 -0.81
CA GLU A 20 -11.53 12.32 -1.14
C GLU A 20 -11.06 13.52 -0.32
N GLN A 21 -10.70 13.29 0.95
CA GLN A 21 -10.25 14.33 1.88
C GLN A 21 -8.75 14.63 1.76
N HIS A 22 -7.91 13.61 1.55
CA HIS A 22 -6.46 13.71 1.68
C HIS A 22 -5.67 13.20 0.47
N GLY A 23 -6.33 12.60 -0.52
CA GLY A 23 -5.65 11.94 -1.65
C GLY A 23 -4.84 12.89 -2.53
N THR A 24 -5.19 14.17 -2.57
CA THR A 24 -4.46 15.17 -3.36
C THR A 24 -3.20 15.71 -2.66
N ALA A 25 -2.94 15.29 -1.43
CA ALA A 25 -1.72 15.65 -0.73
C ALA A 25 -0.49 15.12 -1.47
N ASP A 26 0.62 15.84 -1.36
CA ASP A 26 1.87 15.45 -2.01
C ASP A 26 2.37 14.08 -1.50
N TYR A 27 2.82 13.26 -2.44
CA TYR A 27 3.67 12.12 -2.12
C TYR A 27 5.10 12.62 -2.00
N ILE A 28 5.48 12.99 -0.78
CA ILE A 28 6.70 13.76 -0.50
C ILE A 28 7.95 13.07 -1.06
N GLY A 29 8.73 13.84 -1.83
CA GLY A 29 9.93 13.35 -2.49
C GLY A 29 9.67 12.75 -3.87
N GLU A 30 8.42 12.72 -4.33
CA GLU A 30 8.02 12.16 -5.62
C GLU A 30 7.17 13.17 -6.40
N PRO A 31 7.10 13.06 -7.75
CA PRO A 31 6.44 14.06 -8.59
C PRO A 31 4.91 13.89 -8.70
N VAL A 32 4.29 13.10 -7.85
CA VAL A 32 2.86 12.76 -7.88
C VAL A 32 2.20 12.97 -6.53
N SER A 33 0.87 13.11 -6.52
CA SER A 33 0.08 13.11 -5.29
C SER A 33 -0.12 11.67 -4.77
N GLN A 34 -0.60 11.55 -3.53
CA GLN A 34 -0.91 10.26 -2.92
C GLN A 34 -1.91 9.45 -3.76
N ILE A 35 -3.01 10.08 -4.19
CA ILE A 35 -4.02 9.39 -4.99
C ILE A 35 -3.50 9.01 -6.38
N GLU A 36 -2.71 9.86 -7.02
CA GLU A 36 -2.09 9.52 -8.30
C GLU A 36 -1.18 8.31 -8.18
N HIS A 37 -0.34 8.28 -7.16
CA HIS A 37 0.55 7.15 -6.88
C HIS A 37 -0.23 5.84 -6.66
N MET A 38 -1.20 5.86 -5.78
CA MET A 38 -1.99 4.67 -5.44
C MET A 38 -2.87 4.22 -6.60
N SER A 39 -3.45 5.15 -7.35
CA SER A 39 -4.22 4.84 -8.57
C SER A 39 -3.36 4.16 -9.63
N GLN A 40 -2.15 4.66 -9.86
CA GLN A 40 -1.24 4.04 -10.83
C GLN A 40 -0.84 2.63 -10.43
N ALA A 41 -0.58 2.40 -9.15
CA ALA A 41 -0.27 1.04 -8.65
C ALA A 41 -1.42 0.08 -8.95
N ALA A 42 -2.67 0.50 -8.72
CA ALA A 42 -3.86 -0.29 -9.06
C ALA A 42 -3.97 -0.54 -10.57
N GLN A 43 -3.71 0.47 -11.40
CA GLN A 43 -3.74 0.33 -12.86
C GLN A 43 -2.72 -0.69 -13.35
N LEU A 44 -1.52 -0.70 -12.77
CA LEU A 44 -0.48 -1.69 -13.11
C LEU A 44 -0.90 -3.10 -12.74
N ALA A 45 -1.51 -3.29 -11.57
CA ALA A 45 -2.04 -4.58 -11.14
C ALA A 45 -3.15 -5.08 -12.08
N MET A 46 -4.05 -4.20 -12.49
CA MET A 46 -5.12 -4.52 -13.46
C MET A 46 -4.52 -4.94 -14.81
N ALA A 47 -3.55 -4.21 -15.31
CA ALA A 47 -2.90 -4.48 -16.60
C ALA A 47 -2.21 -5.85 -16.60
N GLU A 48 -1.72 -6.31 -15.46
CA GLU A 48 -1.09 -7.63 -15.32
C GLU A 48 -2.13 -8.75 -15.06
N GLY A 49 -3.43 -8.44 -15.01
CA GLY A 49 -4.50 -9.43 -14.89
C GLY A 49 -4.74 -9.96 -13.49
N PHE A 50 -4.33 -9.26 -12.46
CA PHE A 50 -4.57 -9.67 -11.08
C PHE A 50 -6.04 -9.46 -10.68
N ASP A 51 -6.48 -10.20 -9.64
CA ASP A 51 -7.85 -10.16 -9.14
C ASP A 51 -8.16 -8.85 -8.38
N ASP A 52 -9.44 -8.64 -8.08
CA ASP A 52 -9.93 -7.45 -7.39
C ASP A 52 -9.22 -7.20 -6.08
N GLU A 53 -8.90 -8.27 -5.34
CA GLU A 53 -8.25 -8.16 -4.03
C GLU A 53 -6.82 -7.60 -4.14
N VAL A 54 -6.05 -8.08 -5.13
CA VAL A 54 -4.70 -7.58 -5.40
C VAL A 54 -4.73 -6.15 -5.93
N VAL A 55 -5.66 -5.85 -6.84
CA VAL A 55 -5.85 -4.50 -7.38
C VAL A 55 -6.17 -3.51 -6.26
N LEU A 56 -7.09 -3.86 -5.37
CA LEU A 56 -7.43 -2.99 -4.23
C LEU A 56 -6.29 -2.90 -3.23
N ALA A 57 -5.56 -3.98 -2.98
CA ALA A 57 -4.37 -3.90 -2.14
C ALA A 57 -3.34 -2.92 -2.71
N ALA A 58 -3.16 -2.90 -4.03
CA ALA A 58 -2.29 -1.92 -4.69
C ALA A 58 -2.80 -0.50 -4.52
N PHE A 59 -4.12 -0.28 -4.68
CA PHE A 59 -4.73 1.03 -4.44
C PHE A 59 -4.60 1.47 -2.98
N PHE A 60 -4.64 0.55 -2.03
CA PHE A 60 -4.60 0.85 -0.60
C PHE A 60 -3.20 0.80 0.02
N HIS A 61 -2.15 0.45 -0.75
CA HIS A 61 -0.86 0.11 -0.14
C HIS A 61 -0.27 1.23 0.73
N ASP A 62 -0.50 2.49 0.39
CA ASP A 62 -0.03 3.66 1.13
C ASP A 62 -1.14 4.39 1.92
N ILE A 63 -2.31 3.77 2.08
CA ILE A 63 -3.46 4.40 2.77
C ILE A 63 -3.10 4.84 4.20
N GLY A 64 -2.13 4.19 4.82
CA GLY A 64 -1.66 4.55 6.15
C GLY A 64 -1.20 6.00 6.26
N HIS A 65 -0.68 6.59 5.18
CA HIS A 65 -0.34 8.01 5.15
C HIS A 65 -1.56 8.91 5.24
N LEU A 66 -2.72 8.44 4.81
CA LEU A 66 -3.98 9.18 4.83
C LEU A 66 -4.71 9.07 6.17
N CYS A 67 -4.50 7.99 6.92
CA CYS A 67 -5.14 7.75 8.21
C CYS A 67 -4.26 8.08 9.42
N GLY A 68 -2.98 8.41 9.21
CA GLY A 68 -1.99 8.68 10.26
C GLY A 68 -1.88 10.15 10.67
N GLN A 69 -2.98 10.89 10.71
CA GLN A 69 -2.98 12.30 11.12
C GLN A 69 -2.41 12.46 12.54
N GLY A 70 -1.31 13.22 12.65
CA GLY A 70 -0.65 13.48 13.94
C GLY A 70 0.30 12.40 14.43
N GLY A 71 0.55 11.35 13.65
CA GLY A 71 1.53 10.32 13.98
C GLY A 71 2.98 10.77 13.75
N ALA A 72 3.93 10.02 14.30
CA ALA A 72 5.36 10.24 14.03
C ALA A 72 5.64 10.08 12.53
N ASN A 73 6.57 10.89 12.00
CA ASN A 73 6.93 10.83 10.59
C ASN A 73 8.37 10.35 10.38
N MET A 74 8.66 9.95 9.14
CA MET A 74 9.98 9.49 8.72
C MET A 74 10.80 10.65 8.15
N GLY A 75 11.19 11.57 9.01
CA GLY A 75 11.99 12.74 8.60
C GLY A 75 11.30 13.62 7.55
N GLY A 76 9.97 13.70 7.57
CA GLY A 76 9.16 14.44 6.61
C GLY A 76 8.73 13.63 5.39
N TYR A 77 9.12 12.35 5.26
CA TYR A 77 8.81 11.51 4.10
C TYR A 77 7.58 10.60 4.29
N GLY A 78 6.74 10.88 5.26
CA GLY A 78 5.52 10.15 5.51
C GLY A 78 5.41 9.59 6.93
N VAL A 79 4.36 8.86 7.20
CA VAL A 79 4.02 8.36 8.54
C VAL A 79 4.81 7.10 8.87
N VAL A 80 5.42 7.04 10.06
CA VAL A 80 6.10 5.84 10.55
C VAL A 80 5.11 4.69 10.67
N SER A 81 5.51 3.50 10.19
CA SER A 81 4.67 2.29 10.19
C SER A 81 3.35 2.45 9.43
N HIS A 82 3.35 3.28 8.38
CA HIS A 82 2.15 3.51 7.56
C HIS A 82 1.56 2.19 7.00
N GLU A 83 2.41 1.22 6.67
CA GLU A 83 2.01 -0.08 6.15
C GLU A 83 1.17 -0.87 7.16
N ARG A 84 1.55 -0.83 8.43
CA ARG A 84 0.80 -1.48 9.51
C ARG A 84 -0.47 -0.72 9.85
N LEU A 85 -0.38 0.60 9.93
CA LEU A 85 -1.54 1.46 10.19
C LEU A 85 -2.61 1.25 9.11
N GLY A 86 -2.19 1.23 7.85
CA GLY A 86 -3.08 0.99 6.73
C GLY A 86 -3.70 -0.40 6.76
N ALA A 87 -2.89 -1.44 7.00
CA ALA A 87 -3.37 -2.81 7.10
C ALA A 87 -4.40 -2.97 8.22
N ASP A 88 -4.12 -2.46 9.41
CA ASP A 88 -5.03 -2.54 10.56
C ASP A 88 -6.32 -1.76 10.32
N TYR A 89 -6.24 -0.61 9.68
CA TYR A 89 -7.40 0.16 9.28
C TYR A 89 -8.32 -0.63 8.34
N LEU A 90 -7.74 -1.31 7.35
CA LEU A 90 -8.49 -2.13 6.39
C LEU A 90 -9.10 -3.37 7.05
N ARG A 91 -8.38 -4.00 7.99
CA ARG A 91 -8.93 -5.11 8.79
C ARG A 91 -10.19 -4.67 9.55
N ARG A 92 -10.13 -3.52 10.21
CA ARG A 92 -11.27 -2.98 10.94
C ARG A 92 -12.44 -2.61 10.03
N ALA A 93 -12.16 -2.26 8.79
CA ALA A 93 -13.20 -1.97 7.79
C ALA A 93 -13.86 -3.24 7.23
N GLY A 94 -13.32 -4.42 7.51
CA GLY A 94 -13.88 -5.70 7.10
C GLY A 94 -13.23 -6.34 5.89
N PHE A 95 -12.13 -5.79 5.39
CA PHE A 95 -11.36 -6.42 4.31
C PHE A 95 -10.63 -7.66 4.81
N SER A 96 -10.32 -8.58 3.89
CA SER A 96 -9.69 -9.86 4.20
C SER A 96 -8.29 -9.69 4.77
N GLU A 97 -7.86 -10.70 5.53
CA GLU A 97 -6.48 -10.76 6.02
C GLU A 97 -5.46 -10.80 4.90
N ARG A 98 -5.79 -11.45 3.78
CA ARG A 98 -4.91 -11.47 2.59
C ARG A 98 -4.69 -10.07 2.03
N LEU A 99 -5.76 -9.28 1.86
CA LEU A 99 -5.65 -7.91 1.38
C LEU A 99 -4.83 -7.05 2.34
N ALA A 100 -5.11 -7.13 3.63
CA ALA A 100 -4.40 -6.38 4.65
C ALA A 100 -2.90 -6.72 4.66
N LYS A 101 -2.55 -7.99 4.58
CA LYS A 101 -1.16 -8.45 4.51
C LYS A 101 -0.46 -7.95 3.25
N LEU A 102 -1.13 -7.93 2.11
CA LEU A 102 -0.55 -7.39 0.88
C LEU A 102 -0.20 -5.91 1.03
N VAL A 103 -1.04 -5.15 1.71
CA VAL A 103 -0.75 -3.75 2.04
C VAL A 103 0.46 -3.65 2.97
N GLU A 104 0.49 -4.44 4.02
CA GLU A 104 1.59 -4.43 5.01
C GLU A 104 2.93 -4.85 4.36
N TYR A 105 2.91 -5.85 3.50
CA TYR A 105 4.11 -6.49 2.96
C TYR A 105 4.82 -5.71 1.87
N HIS A 106 4.26 -4.60 1.37
CA HIS A 106 5.00 -3.80 0.38
C HIS A 106 6.31 -3.24 0.96
N VAL A 107 6.35 -2.95 2.26
CA VAL A 107 7.57 -2.56 2.97
C VAL A 107 8.50 -3.76 3.17
N GLN A 108 7.95 -4.93 3.53
CA GLN A 108 8.76 -6.15 3.67
C GLN A 108 9.42 -6.54 2.33
N ALA A 109 8.71 -6.39 1.23
CA ALA A 109 9.27 -6.63 -0.11
C ALA A 109 10.46 -5.70 -0.40
N LYS A 110 10.37 -4.43 -0.04
CA LYS A 110 11.46 -3.48 -0.16
C LYS A 110 12.68 -3.91 0.67
N ARG A 111 12.47 -4.29 1.92
CA ARG A 111 13.52 -4.77 2.81
C ARG A 111 14.17 -6.05 2.27
N TYR A 112 13.36 -6.96 1.73
CA TYR A 112 13.85 -8.20 1.11
C TYR A 112 14.71 -7.92 -0.12
N LEU A 113 14.25 -7.06 -1.02
CA LEU A 113 14.97 -6.76 -2.26
C LEU A 113 16.30 -6.04 -2.00
N THR A 114 16.37 -5.21 -0.96
CA THR A 114 17.65 -4.61 -0.55
C THR A 114 18.64 -5.64 0.00
N PHE A 115 18.13 -6.74 0.54
CA PHE A 115 18.95 -7.88 0.96
C PHE A 115 19.39 -8.75 -0.21
N SER A 116 18.44 -9.12 -1.08
CA SER A 116 18.66 -10.15 -2.11
C SER A 116 19.31 -9.63 -3.39
N GLN A 117 19.20 -8.35 -3.69
CA GLN A 117 19.72 -7.74 -4.91
C GLN A 117 20.66 -6.59 -4.58
N PRO A 118 21.99 -6.74 -4.78
CA PRO A 118 23.00 -5.74 -4.39
C PRO A 118 22.75 -4.35 -4.98
N ASP A 119 22.24 -4.27 -6.21
CA ASP A 119 22.03 -2.99 -6.91
C ASP A 119 20.68 -2.37 -6.65
N TYR A 120 19.79 -3.04 -5.93
CA TYR A 120 18.42 -2.58 -5.72
C TYR A 120 18.37 -1.27 -4.93
N TYR A 121 19.13 -1.18 -3.87
CA TYR A 121 19.20 0.04 -3.03
C TYR A 121 19.58 1.26 -3.86
N ALA A 122 20.56 1.12 -4.76
CA ALA A 122 21.02 2.23 -5.60
C ALA A 122 19.95 2.71 -6.60
N ARG A 123 19.02 1.83 -6.97
CA ARG A 123 17.92 2.16 -7.90
C ARG A 123 16.72 2.79 -7.21
N LEU A 124 16.65 2.77 -5.88
CA LEU A 124 15.56 3.39 -5.13
C LEU A 124 15.61 4.90 -5.26
N SER A 125 14.44 5.55 -5.21
CA SER A 125 14.36 7.00 -5.07
C SER A 125 15.00 7.45 -3.76
N GLN A 126 15.38 8.72 -3.67
CA GLN A 126 15.93 9.28 -2.44
C GLN A 126 14.96 9.12 -1.26
N ALA A 127 13.66 9.37 -1.48
CA ALA A 127 12.63 9.20 -0.47
C ALA A 127 12.56 7.75 0.02
N SER A 128 12.57 6.78 -0.90
CA SER A 128 12.53 5.37 -0.56
C SER A 128 13.77 4.90 0.20
N ARG A 129 14.95 5.38 -0.18
CA ARG A 129 16.20 5.08 0.55
C ARG A 129 16.16 5.63 1.97
N ARG A 130 15.72 6.88 2.15
CA ARG A 130 15.66 7.52 3.46
C ARG A 130 14.67 6.88 4.40
N THR A 131 13.54 6.39 3.88
CA THR A 131 12.52 5.73 4.71
C THR A 131 12.89 4.32 5.13
N LEU A 132 13.79 3.65 4.41
CA LEU A 132 14.19 2.27 4.70
C LEU A 132 14.65 2.07 6.15
N GLY A 133 15.43 3.00 6.70
CA GLY A 133 15.87 2.94 8.09
C GLY A 133 14.73 2.92 9.10
N TYR A 134 13.72 3.76 8.87
CA TYR A 134 12.52 3.80 9.72
C TYR A 134 11.65 2.55 9.58
N GLN A 135 11.81 1.80 8.49
CA GLN A 135 11.02 0.62 8.17
C GLN A 135 11.68 -0.70 8.61
N GLY A 136 12.79 -0.61 9.31
CA GLY A 136 13.52 -1.79 9.81
C GLY A 136 14.81 -2.10 9.06
N GLY A 137 15.15 -1.33 8.03
CA GLY A 137 16.38 -1.52 7.28
C GLY A 137 16.38 -2.76 6.37
N VAL A 138 17.56 -3.17 5.94
CA VAL A 138 17.76 -4.37 5.12
C VAL A 138 17.37 -5.61 5.93
N MET A 139 16.70 -6.58 5.32
CA MET A 139 16.38 -7.84 5.98
C MET A 139 17.65 -8.61 6.38
N SER A 140 17.56 -9.33 7.51
CA SER A 140 18.54 -10.37 7.82
C SER A 140 18.30 -11.59 6.91
N ALA A 141 19.30 -12.48 6.83
CA ALA A 141 19.15 -13.74 6.08
C ALA A 141 18.01 -14.60 6.63
N GLU A 142 17.79 -14.58 7.95
CA GLU A 142 16.70 -15.32 8.60
C GLU A 142 15.33 -14.73 8.22
N GLU A 143 15.18 -13.42 8.29
CA GLU A 143 13.95 -12.73 7.85
C GLU A 143 13.65 -13.01 6.38
N ALA A 144 14.68 -12.97 5.53
CA ALA A 144 14.54 -13.24 4.10
C ALA A 144 14.04 -14.66 3.82
N ARG A 145 14.61 -15.65 4.52
CA ARG A 145 14.15 -17.05 4.39
C ARG A 145 12.70 -17.22 4.81
N ALA A 146 12.29 -16.59 5.91
CA ALA A 146 10.90 -16.63 6.36
C ALA A 146 9.96 -15.98 5.35
N PHE A 147 10.35 -14.84 4.81
CA PHE A 147 9.56 -14.13 3.79
C PHE A 147 9.40 -14.95 2.50
N GLU A 148 10.45 -15.62 2.04
CA GLU A 148 10.41 -16.50 0.86
C GLU A 148 9.44 -17.67 1.02
N GLN A 149 9.16 -18.12 2.25
CA GLN A 149 8.21 -19.18 2.54
C GLN A 149 6.75 -18.70 2.65
N ASP A 150 6.53 -17.41 2.72
CA ASP A 150 5.19 -16.85 2.81
C ASP A 150 4.45 -17.03 1.48
N SER A 151 3.17 -17.42 1.54
CA SER A 151 2.33 -17.61 0.36
C SER A 151 2.15 -16.32 -0.45
N LEU A 152 2.33 -15.16 0.16
CA LEU A 152 2.21 -13.85 -0.48
C LEU A 152 3.54 -13.29 -1.00
N TYR A 153 4.63 -14.05 -0.89
CA TYR A 153 5.96 -13.62 -1.30
C TYR A 153 5.99 -13.11 -2.74
N ALA A 154 5.56 -13.93 -3.69
CA ALA A 154 5.63 -13.58 -5.11
C ALA A 154 4.80 -12.35 -5.47
N VAL A 155 3.55 -12.29 -4.98
CA VAL A 155 2.67 -11.14 -5.27
C VAL A 155 3.14 -9.88 -4.54
N SER A 156 3.76 -10.01 -3.38
CA SER A 156 4.34 -8.88 -2.65
C SER A 156 5.50 -8.25 -3.40
N LEU A 157 6.31 -9.05 -4.08
CA LEU A 157 7.37 -8.52 -4.96
C LEU A 157 6.78 -7.78 -6.17
N ARG A 158 5.69 -8.28 -6.74
CA ARG A 158 4.95 -7.54 -7.79
C ARG A 158 4.40 -6.22 -7.26
N MET A 159 3.79 -6.23 -6.08
CA MET A 159 3.28 -5.04 -5.42
C MET A 159 4.38 -3.98 -5.27
N ARG A 160 5.57 -4.37 -4.84
CA ARG A 160 6.70 -3.46 -4.71
C ARG A 160 7.14 -2.90 -6.06
N HIS A 161 7.11 -3.71 -7.11
CA HIS A 161 7.40 -3.24 -8.45
C HIS A 161 6.41 -2.16 -8.90
N TRP A 162 5.11 -2.37 -8.69
CA TRP A 162 4.09 -1.36 -9.01
C TRP A 162 4.28 -0.07 -8.20
N ASP A 163 4.57 -0.21 -6.91
CA ASP A 163 4.87 0.93 -6.04
C ASP A 163 6.00 1.80 -6.61
N GLU A 164 7.05 1.18 -7.09
CA GLU A 164 8.19 1.89 -7.68
C GLU A 164 7.88 2.53 -9.04
N GLN A 165 7.05 1.88 -9.84
CA GLN A 165 6.67 2.37 -11.18
C GLN A 165 5.57 3.43 -11.15
N ALA A 166 4.78 3.50 -10.09
CA ALA A 166 3.59 4.35 -9.98
C ALA A 166 3.90 5.81 -9.66
N LYS A 167 4.81 6.42 -10.41
CA LYS A 167 5.33 7.78 -10.17
C LYS A 167 5.36 8.62 -11.44
N GLN A 168 4.58 8.23 -12.44
CA GLN A 168 4.49 8.95 -13.71
C GLN A 168 3.57 10.15 -13.58
N THR A 169 4.00 11.29 -14.10
CA THR A 169 3.16 12.51 -14.16
C THR A 169 2.13 12.40 -15.27
N GLN A 170 1.03 13.13 -15.14
CA GLN A 170 -0.01 13.23 -16.17
C GLN A 170 -0.74 11.93 -16.50
N VAL A 171 -0.76 10.98 -15.56
CA VAL A 171 -1.58 9.76 -15.66
C VAL A 171 -2.90 10.02 -14.94
N PRO A 172 -4.05 9.88 -15.63
CA PRO A 172 -5.35 10.11 -15.00
C PRO A 172 -5.58 9.12 -13.84
N VAL A 173 -6.20 9.64 -12.78
CA VAL A 173 -6.65 8.81 -11.64
C VAL A 173 -7.80 7.93 -12.11
N LEU A 174 -7.80 6.65 -11.70
CA LEU A 174 -8.92 5.74 -11.95
C LEU A 174 -10.22 6.32 -11.38
N ASP A 175 -11.33 6.04 -12.05
CA ASP A 175 -12.65 6.33 -11.51
C ASP A 175 -12.84 5.58 -10.19
N LEU A 176 -13.01 6.33 -9.11
CA LEU A 176 -13.21 5.75 -7.77
C LEU A 176 -14.45 4.87 -7.70
N GLN A 177 -15.46 5.11 -8.55
CA GLN A 177 -16.64 4.25 -8.61
C GLN A 177 -16.30 2.81 -9.04
N LEU A 178 -15.34 2.66 -9.95
CA LEU A 178 -14.83 1.34 -10.34
C LEU A 178 -14.21 0.61 -9.14
N LEU A 179 -13.37 1.30 -8.40
CA LEU A 179 -12.68 0.74 -7.22
C LEU A 179 -13.67 0.47 -6.07
N LYS A 180 -14.64 1.35 -5.86
CA LYS A 180 -15.72 1.15 -4.89
C LYS A 180 -16.55 -0.09 -5.23
N ALA A 181 -16.83 -0.34 -6.51
CA ALA A 181 -17.55 -1.54 -6.95
C ALA A 181 -16.74 -2.81 -6.65
N MET A 182 -15.43 -2.80 -6.87
CA MET A 182 -14.55 -3.90 -6.49
C MET A 182 -14.60 -4.15 -4.98
N ALA A 183 -14.52 -3.09 -4.18
CA ALA A 183 -14.60 -3.18 -2.72
C ALA A 183 -15.93 -3.76 -2.26
N ALA A 184 -17.03 -3.35 -2.88
CA ALA A 184 -18.38 -3.87 -2.58
C ALA A 184 -18.45 -5.38 -2.82
N ARG A 185 -17.87 -5.87 -3.92
CA ARG A 185 -17.84 -7.32 -4.21
C ARG A 185 -17.05 -8.09 -3.15
N LEU A 186 -15.90 -7.56 -2.71
CA LEU A 186 -15.07 -8.23 -1.70
C LEU A 186 -15.72 -8.22 -0.32
N LEU A 187 -16.36 -7.13 0.07
CA LEU A 187 -17.00 -6.99 1.39
C LEU A 187 -18.32 -7.76 1.48
N ALA A 188 -18.94 -8.09 0.36
CA ALA A 188 -20.18 -8.88 0.31
C ALA A 188 -19.92 -10.40 0.33
N ALA A 189 -18.69 -10.81 0.11
CA ALA A 189 -18.31 -12.23 0.03
C ALA A 189 -18.20 -12.88 1.42
#